data_71b0193d3e133cfbd51e7ab1cd676dd3
#
_entry.id   71b0193d3e133cfbd51e7ab1cd676dd3
#
_cell.length_a   1.000
_cell.length_b   1.000
_cell.length_c   1.000
_cell.angle_alpha   90.00
_cell.angle_beta   90.00
_cell.angle_gamma   90.00
#
_symmetry.space_group_name_H-M   'P 1'
#
loop_
_entity.id
_entity.type
_entity.pdbx_description
1 polymer ?
#
loop_
_entity_poly.entity_id
_entity_poly.type
_entity_poly.pdbx_seq_one_letter_code
_entity_poly.pdbx_strand_id
1 'polypeptide(L)'
;SASHVEIPLFGINLGTVGFLTEGEITNWQTIIDRLLADDYSMQDRMMIRGTVRTGDGKECRKRALNDIVISRAGFSRLIGLDVYVNGSFLNAYEGDGIIISTPTGSTGYNLSAGGPIVDPMARLMIITPVCPHSLTSKSIVLPSDAKVSIEIAKKRKTQDTEAIVSFD
;
A
#
# COMPACT_ATOMS: atom_id res chain seq x y z
N SER A 1 17.75 3.00 1.01
CA SER A 1 17.05 2.52 -0.18
C SER A 1 17.09 3.57 -1.29
N ALA A 2 17.09 3.14 -2.54
CA ALA A 2 17.19 4.02 -3.72
C ALA A 2 16.03 5.04 -3.86
N SER A 3 14.94 4.86 -3.10
CA SER A 3 13.78 5.76 -3.11
C SER A 3 14.04 7.18 -2.59
N HIS A 4 15.23 7.47 -2.10
CA HIS A 4 15.62 8.81 -1.63
C HIS A 4 16.48 9.58 -2.63
N VAL A 5 16.87 8.96 -3.72
CA VAL A 5 17.65 9.53 -4.81
C VAL A 5 16.96 9.22 -6.13
N GLU A 6 17.05 10.14 -7.08
CA GLU A 6 16.49 9.96 -8.44
C GLU A 6 17.39 9.01 -9.25
N ILE A 7 17.45 7.75 -8.84
CA ILE A 7 18.19 6.70 -9.54
C ILE A 7 17.18 5.74 -10.15
N PRO A 8 17.25 5.51 -11.47
CA PRO A 8 16.46 4.49 -12.13
C PRO A 8 16.74 3.10 -11.55
N LEU A 9 15.70 2.30 -11.43
CA LEU A 9 15.80 0.91 -10.98
C LEU A 9 15.33 -0.01 -12.09
N PHE A 10 16.08 -1.06 -12.33
CA PHE A 10 15.71 -2.14 -13.22
C PHE A 10 15.61 -3.43 -12.40
N GLY A 11 14.45 -4.11 -12.44
CA GLY A 11 14.20 -5.34 -11.70
C GLY A 11 14.46 -6.58 -12.57
N ILE A 12 15.28 -7.51 -12.07
CA ILE A 12 15.44 -8.84 -12.66
C ILE A 12 14.78 -9.86 -11.76
N ASN A 13 13.90 -10.69 -12.34
CA ASN A 13 13.22 -11.74 -11.61
C ASN A 13 14.18 -12.92 -11.36
N LEU A 14 14.39 -13.26 -10.10
CA LEU A 14 15.15 -14.44 -9.66
C LEU A 14 14.25 -15.57 -9.17
N GLY A 15 12.93 -15.37 -9.17
CA GLY A 15 11.93 -16.29 -8.60
C GLY A 15 10.76 -16.54 -9.53
N THR A 16 9.63 -16.92 -8.95
CA THR A 16 8.50 -17.47 -9.70
C THR A 16 7.53 -16.44 -10.25
N VAL A 17 7.38 -15.26 -9.67
CA VAL A 17 6.49 -14.19 -10.21
C VAL A 17 6.87 -12.83 -9.64
N GLY A 18 6.99 -11.81 -10.51
CA GLY A 18 7.10 -10.42 -10.09
C GLY A 18 6.46 -9.49 -11.12
N PHE A 19 5.45 -8.73 -10.71
CA PHE A 19 4.85 -7.69 -11.56
C PHE A 19 5.73 -6.45 -11.74
N LEU A 20 6.84 -6.36 -10.99
CA LEU A 20 7.77 -5.22 -11.05
C LEU A 20 9.08 -5.55 -11.80
N THR A 21 9.19 -6.73 -12.34
CA THR A 21 10.42 -7.17 -13.00
C THR A 21 10.20 -7.26 -14.50
N GLU A 22 11.07 -6.59 -15.27
CA GLU A 22 11.03 -6.52 -16.74
C GLU A 22 11.92 -7.59 -17.39
N GLY A 23 12.74 -8.28 -16.60
CA GLY A 23 13.67 -9.28 -17.09
C GLY A 23 13.73 -10.53 -16.24
N GLU A 24 14.13 -11.63 -16.89
CA GLU A 24 14.43 -12.89 -16.27
C GLU A 24 15.93 -13.12 -16.22
N ILE A 25 16.39 -13.94 -15.26
CA ILE A 25 17.80 -14.28 -15.15
C ILE A 25 18.33 -14.98 -16.41
N THR A 26 17.47 -15.61 -17.18
CA THR A 26 17.85 -16.31 -18.42
C THR A 26 18.24 -15.39 -19.57
N ASN A 27 17.79 -14.11 -19.52
CA ASN A 27 18.04 -13.14 -20.59
C ASN A 27 18.81 -11.89 -20.13
N TRP A 28 19.48 -11.96 -18.97
CA TRP A 28 20.16 -10.81 -18.37
C TRP A 28 21.22 -10.16 -19.27
N GLN A 29 21.93 -10.96 -20.08
CA GLN A 29 22.97 -10.44 -21.01
C GLN A 29 22.33 -9.54 -22.06
N THR A 30 21.27 -10.01 -22.72
CA THR A 30 20.52 -9.20 -23.69
C THR A 30 19.96 -7.93 -23.08
N ILE A 31 19.54 -7.98 -21.81
CA ILE A 31 19.04 -6.81 -21.09
C ILE A 31 20.16 -5.78 -20.90
N ILE A 32 21.34 -6.22 -20.48
CA ILE A 32 22.49 -5.33 -20.31
C ILE A 32 22.90 -4.72 -21.66
N ASP A 33 22.92 -5.51 -22.73
CA ASP A 33 23.25 -4.99 -24.07
C ASP A 33 22.26 -3.90 -24.50
N ARG A 34 20.96 -4.07 -24.24
CA ARG A 34 19.94 -3.06 -24.51
C ARG A 34 20.12 -1.81 -23.64
N LEU A 35 20.40 -1.97 -22.35
CA LEU A 35 20.68 -0.84 -21.46
C LEU A 35 21.91 -0.04 -21.91
N LEU A 36 22.97 -0.71 -22.36
CA LEU A 36 24.18 -0.05 -22.91
C LEU A 36 23.92 0.64 -24.26
N ALA A 37 22.92 0.17 -25.00
CA ALA A 37 22.50 0.78 -26.27
C ALA A 37 21.44 1.88 -26.11
N ASP A 38 21.11 2.29 -24.86
CA ASP A 38 20.01 3.21 -24.53
C ASP A 38 18.63 2.76 -25.08
N ASP A 39 18.45 1.46 -25.32
CA ASP A 39 17.21 0.86 -25.78
C ASP A 39 16.30 0.48 -24.60
N TYR A 40 15.76 1.46 -23.92
CA TYR A 40 14.82 1.30 -22.82
C TYR A 40 13.87 2.49 -22.69
N SER A 41 12.79 2.32 -21.95
CA SER A 41 11.89 3.40 -21.57
C SER A 41 11.84 3.56 -20.05
N MET A 42 11.68 4.80 -19.60
CA MET A 42 11.54 5.12 -18.17
C MET A 42 10.07 5.21 -17.78
N GLN A 43 9.74 4.64 -16.62
CA GLN A 43 8.40 4.74 -16.05
C GLN A 43 8.48 5.34 -14.63
N ASP A 44 7.70 6.40 -14.40
CA ASP A 44 7.53 6.96 -13.07
C ASP A 44 6.47 6.18 -12.29
N ARG A 45 6.83 5.68 -11.13
CA ARG A 45 5.92 4.97 -10.23
C ARG A 45 5.54 5.86 -9.05
N MET A 46 4.24 6.02 -8.82
CA MET A 46 3.73 6.74 -7.68
C MET A 46 4.09 6.01 -6.37
N MET A 47 4.53 6.77 -5.37
CA MET A 47 4.70 6.29 -3.99
C MET A 47 3.73 7.01 -3.06
N ILE A 48 3.29 6.33 -2.02
CA ILE A 48 2.52 6.95 -0.93
C ILE A 48 3.43 7.23 0.27
N ARG A 49 3.12 8.31 0.99
CA ARG A 49 3.78 8.68 2.24
C ARG A 49 2.80 8.56 3.38
N GLY A 50 3.15 7.79 4.40
CA GLY A 50 2.39 7.66 5.63
C GLY A 50 3.10 8.30 6.82
N THR A 51 2.29 8.83 7.73
CA THR A 51 2.73 9.29 9.05
C THR A 51 1.93 8.54 10.11
N VAL A 52 2.62 7.81 10.96
CA VAL A 52 2.01 7.10 12.09
C VAL A 52 2.26 7.90 13.35
N ARG A 53 1.21 8.17 14.10
CA ARG A 53 1.29 8.76 15.45
C ARG A 53 0.82 7.74 16.47
N THR A 54 1.68 7.45 17.42
CA THR A 54 1.37 6.52 18.51
C THR A 54 0.78 7.24 19.72
N GLY A 55 0.11 6.52 20.60
CA GLY A 55 -0.54 7.09 21.79
C GLY A 55 0.43 7.76 22.77
N ASP A 56 1.72 7.42 22.73
CA ASP A 56 2.80 8.06 23.49
C ASP A 56 3.34 9.33 22.82
N GLY A 57 2.73 9.78 21.72
CA GLY A 57 3.09 10.99 20.99
C GLY A 57 4.25 10.87 20.00
N LYS A 58 4.82 9.68 19.84
CA LYS A 58 5.85 9.47 18.81
C LYS A 58 5.26 9.54 17.42
N GLU A 59 6.04 10.07 16.48
CA GLU A 59 5.69 10.17 15.07
C GLU A 59 6.74 9.44 14.22
N CYS A 60 6.26 8.59 13.32
CA CYS A 60 7.09 7.89 12.33
C CYS A 60 6.58 8.20 10.94
N ARG A 61 7.46 8.62 10.03
CA ARG A 61 7.16 8.90 8.63
C ARG A 61 7.92 7.95 7.73
N LYS A 62 7.20 7.28 6.84
CA LYS A 62 7.78 6.37 5.84
C LYS A 62 7.09 6.54 4.50
N ARG A 63 7.70 5.97 3.46
CA ARG A 63 7.15 5.85 2.10
C ARG A 63 6.95 4.37 1.80
N ALA A 64 5.99 4.10 0.92
CA ALA A 64 5.72 2.77 0.39
C ALA A 64 5.55 2.86 -1.12
N LEU A 65 6.09 1.89 -1.84
CA LEU A 65 5.92 1.73 -3.27
C LEU A 65 4.61 1.00 -3.57
N ASN A 66 4.31 -0.07 -2.82
CA ASN A 66 3.09 -0.85 -2.99
C ASN A 66 1.97 -0.36 -2.08
N ASP A 67 2.14 -0.49 -0.77
CA ASP A 67 1.04 -0.22 0.16
C ASP A 67 1.48 0.13 1.58
N ILE A 68 0.54 0.71 2.32
CA ILE A 68 0.58 0.87 3.76
C ILE A 68 -0.56 0.05 4.33
N VAL A 69 -0.25 -0.90 5.20
CA VAL A 69 -1.23 -1.79 5.82
C VAL A 69 -1.38 -1.46 7.29
N ILE A 70 -2.62 -1.29 7.73
CA ILE A 70 -2.98 -1.21 9.13
C ILE A 70 -3.73 -2.48 9.47
N SER A 71 -3.20 -3.29 10.37
CA SER A 71 -3.79 -4.56 10.78
C SER A 71 -3.91 -4.64 12.29
N ARG A 72 -4.80 -5.51 12.76
CA ARG A 72 -4.91 -5.84 14.18
C ARG A 72 -3.61 -6.47 14.71
N ALA A 73 -3.27 -6.16 15.94
CA ALA A 73 -2.25 -6.88 16.68
C ALA A 73 -2.91 -8.04 17.45
N GLY A 74 -2.58 -9.28 17.08
CA GLY A 74 -3.13 -10.48 17.74
C GLY A 74 -4.33 -11.13 17.03
N PHE A 75 -4.72 -12.32 17.52
CA PHE A 75 -5.60 -13.23 16.78
C PHE A 75 -7.07 -13.16 17.13
N SER A 76 -7.45 -12.51 18.22
CA SER A 76 -8.77 -12.75 18.83
C SER A 76 -9.84 -11.70 18.62
N ARG A 77 -9.55 -10.55 18.01
CA ARG A 77 -10.53 -9.46 17.88
C ARG A 77 -10.34 -8.65 16.60
N LEU A 78 -11.46 -8.25 16.02
CA LEU A 78 -11.49 -7.31 14.89
C LEU A 78 -11.05 -5.93 15.35
N ILE A 79 -10.37 -5.20 14.47
CA ILE A 79 -10.03 -3.79 14.67
C ILE A 79 -11.13 -2.91 14.06
N GLY A 80 -11.54 -1.88 14.80
CA GLY A 80 -12.39 -0.82 14.27
C GLY A 80 -11.52 0.32 13.75
N LEU A 81 -11.79 0.78 12.53
CA LEU A 81 -11.01 1.81 11.85
C LEU A 81 -11.97 2.86 11.27
N ASP A 82 -11.86 4.10 11.75
CA ASP A 82 -12.58 5.24 11.21
C ASP A 82 -11.73 5.92 10.15
N VAL A 83 -12.23 5.99 8.93
CA VAL A 83 -11.52 6.50 7.76
C VAL A 83 -12.06 7.86 7.37
N TYR A 84 -11.14 8.80 7.18
CA TYR A 84 -11.44 10.17 6.75
C TYR A 84 -10.67 10.47 5.46
N VAL A 85 -11.30 11.21 4.56
CA VAL A 85 -10.67 11.70 3.33
C VAL A 85 -10.81 13.21 3.29
N ASN A 86 -9.68 13.91 3.14
CA ASN A 86 -9.59 15.37 3.14
C ASN A 86 -10.28 16.02 4.37
N GLY A 87 -10.18 15.36 5.52
CA GLY A 87 -10.78 15.81 6.78
C GLY A 87 -12.26 15.45 6.96
N SER A 88 -12.93 14.89 5.96
CA SER A 88 -14.32 14.46 6.04
C SER A 88 -14.40 12.96 6.34
N PHE A 89 -15.28 12.57 7.26
CA PHE A 89 -15.54 11.16 7.54
C PHE A 89 -16.06 10.45 6.29
N LEU A 90 -15.41 9.34 5.94
CA LEU A 90 -15.78 8.53 4.81
C LEU A 90 -16.59 7.30 5.23
N ASN A 91 -16.01 6.48 6.10
CA ASN A 91 -16.61 5.22 6.53
C ASN A 91 -15.92 4.67 7.79
N ALA A 92 -16.62 3.81 8.51
CA ALA A 92 -16.07 3.01 9.59
C ALA A 92 -15.99 1.55 9.14
N TYR A 93 -14.82 0.95 9.29
CA TYR A 93 -14.57 -0.46 8.98
C TYR A 93 -14.32 -1.25 10.25
N GLU A 94 -14.83 -2.47 10.28
CA GLU A 94 -14.52 -3.46 11.30
C GLU A 94 -14.06 -4.74 10.60
N GLY A 95 -12.82 -5.18 10.88
CA GLY A 95 -12.23 -6.32 10.19
C GLY A 95 -10.84 -6.65 10.71
N ASP A 96 -10.04 -7.34 9.89
CA ASP A 96 -8.65 -7.66 10.20
C ASP A 96 -7.72 -6.48 9.95
N GLY A 97 -8.13 -5.52 9.12
CA GLY A 97 -7.34 -4.34 8.82
C GLY A 97 -7.82 -3.57 7.60
N ILE A 98 -6.94 -2.70 7.10
CA ILE A 98 -7.16 -1.91 5.90
C ILE A 98 -5.84 -1.70 5.16
N ILE A 99 -5.89 -1.70 3.84
CA ILE A 99 -4.76 -1.48 2.94
C ILE A 99 -4.97 -0.15 2.22
N ILE A 100 -3.95 0.70 2.20
CA ILE A 100 -3.87 1.87 1.33
C ILE A 100 -2.81 1.57 0.28
N SER A 101 -3.27 1.29 -0.94
CA SER A 101 -2.40 0.84 -2.02
C SER A 101 -2.16 1.91 -3.08
N THR A 102 -0.96 1.90 -3.65
CA THR A 102 -0.65 2.59 -4.90
C THR A 102 -1.14 1.79 -6.11
N PRO A 103 -1.13 2.35 -7.31
CA PRO A 103 -1.37 1.58 -8.52
C PRO A 103 -0.40 0.40 -8.70
N THR A 104 0.88 0.60 -8.36
CA THR A 104 1.89 -0.48 -8.38
C THR A 104 1.52 -1.60 -7.42
N GLY A 105 1.10 -1.27 -6.19
CA GLY A 105 0.67 -2.23 -5.18
C GLY A 105 -0.68 -2.89 -5.45
N SER A 106 -1.44 -2.42 -6.46
CA SER A 106 -2.76 -2.99 -6.78
C SER A 106 -2.72 -4.49 -7.07
N THR A 107 -1.60 -5.00 -7.58
CA THR A 107 -1.35 -6.43 -7.86
C THR A 107 -0.70 -7.19 -6.69
N GLY A 108 -0.37 -6.50 -5.59
CA GLY A 108 0.19 -7.06 -4.36
C GLY A 108 -0.89 -7.49 -3.36
N TYR A 109 -0.71 -7.09 -2.10
CA TYR A 109 -1.64 -7.47 -1.03
C TYR A 109 -3.05 -6.94 -1.24
N ASN A 110 -3.19 -5.77 -1.90
CA ASN A 110 -4.48 -5.25 -2.34
C ASN A 110 -5.30 -6.28 -3.14
N LEU A 111 -4.67 -6.97 -4.11
CA LEU A 111 -5.34 -7.99 -4.92
C LEU A 111 -5.80 -9.17 -4.06
N SER A 112 -4.96 -9.66 -3.17
CA SER A 112 -5.28 -10.76 -2.24
C SER A 112 -6.46 -10.40 -1.31
N ALA A 113 -6.62 -9.13 -0.97
CA ALA A 113 -7.73 -8.62 -0.17
C ALA A 113 -9.00 -8.35 -1.00
N GLY A 114 -8.99 -8.64 -2.30
CA GLY A 114 -10.14 -8.43 -3.20
C GLY A 114 -10.24 -7.01 -3.75
N GLY A 115 -9.17 -6.24 -3.69
CA GLY A 115 -9.08 -4.92 -4.31
C GLY A 115 -8.93 -4.99 -5.84
N PRO A 116 -9.23 -3.89 -6.55
CA PRO A 116 -9.14 -3.83 -8.01
C PRO A 116 -7.68 -3.81 -8.47
N ILE A 117 -7.42 -4.37 -9.64
CA ILE A 117 -6.20 -4.15 -10.42
C ILE A 117 -6.39 -2.84 -11.19
N VAL A 118 -5.39 -1.98 -11.16
CA VAL A 118 -5.38 -0.72 -11.91
C VAL A 118 -4.07 -0.57 -12.66
N ASP A 119 -4.09 0.27 -13.70
CA ASP A 119 -2.90 0.59 -14.47
C ASP A 119 -1.83 1.17 -13.53
N PRO A 120 -0.61 0.62 -13.51
CA PRO A 120 0.47 1.07 -12.64
C PRO A 120 0.90 2.53 -12.90
N MET A 121 0.57 3.10 -14.05
CA MET A 121 0.83 4.50 -14.39
C MET A 121 -0.30 5.45 -13.97
N ALA A 122 -1.42 4.92 -13.50
CA ALA A 122 -2.53 5.73 -13.00
C ALA A 122 -2.11 6.58 -11.79
N ARG A 123 -2.74 7.74 -11.62
CA ARG A 123 -2.53 8.62 -10.46
C ARG A 123 -3.71 8.56 -9.51
N LEU A 124 -3.73 7.51 -8.69
CA LEU A 124 -4.80 7.23 -7.74
C LEU A 124 -4.28 6.47 -6.52
N MET A 125 -5.09 6.38 -5.49
CA MET A 125 -4.90 5.49 -4.33
C MET A 125 -6.10 4.58 -4.18
N ILE A 126 -5.89 3.40 -3.64
CA ILE A 126 -6.93 2.42 -3.38
C ILE A 126 -6.99 2.16 -1.88
N ILE A 127 -8.17 2.26 -1.28
CA ILE A 127 -8.43 1.82 0.08
C ILE A 127 -9.16 0.49 -0.01
N THR A 128 -8.58 -0.58 0.54
CA THR A 128 -9.18 -1.92 0.54
C THR A 128 -9.26 -2.46 1.95
N PRO A 129 -10.46 -2.73 2.50
CA PRO A 129 -10.61 -3.37 3.79
C PRO A 129 -10.20 -4.84 3.71
N VAL A 130 -9.59 -5.35 4.78
CA VAL A 130 -9.15 -6.76 4.90
C VAL A 130 -10.14 -7.51 5.77
N CYS A 131 -10.77 -8.55 5.22
CA CYS A 131 -11.78 -9.37 5.90
C CYS A 131 -12.82 -8.53 6.66
N PRO A 132 -13.48 -7.57 6.02
CA PRO A 132 -14.44 -6.71 6.71
C PRO A 132 -15.66 -7.52 7.18
N HIS A 133 -16.17 -7.19 8.35
CA HIS A 133 -17.35 -7.85 8.90
C HIS A 133 -18.64 -7.47 8.17
N SER A 134 -18.65 -6.38 7.42
CA SER A 134 -19.76 -5.93 6.58
C SER A 134 -19.62 -6.47 5.16
N LEU A 135 -20.64 -7.15 4.66
CA LEU A 135 -20.70 -7.67 3.29
C LEU A 135 -20.75 -6.57 2.22
N THR A 136 -21.08 -5.35 2.59
CA THR A 136 -21.18 -4.21 1.68
C THR A 136 -19.88 -3.39 1.59
N SER A 137 -18.88 -3.70 2.42
CA SER A 137 -17.60 -3.01 2.37
C SER A 137 -16.85 -3.34 1.08
N LYS A 138 -16.60 -2.31 0.28
CA LYS A 138 -15.90 -2.40 -1.01
C LYS A 138 -14.65 -1.55 -0.97
N SER A 139 -13.72 -1.84 -1.87
CA SER A 139 -12.57 -0.98 -2.10
C SER A 139 -13.02 0.37 -2.66
N ILE A 140 -12.33 1.43 -2.26
CA ILE A 140 -12.60 2.80 -2.67
C ILE A 140 -11.38 3.31 -3.42
N VAL A 141 -11.58 3.88 -4.60
CA VAL A 141 -10.52 4.50 -5.40
C VAL A 141 -10.60 6.01 -5.20
N LEU A 142 -9.47 6.62 -4.89
CA LEU A 142 -9.32 8.04 -4.62
C LEU A 142 -8.27 8.66 -5.55
N PRO A 143 -8.33 9.95 -5.84
CA PRO A 143 -7.27 10.64 -6.58
C PRO A 143 -5.97 10.67 -5.75
N SER A 144 -4.83 10.76 -6.43
CA SER A 144 -3.50 10.66 -5.82
C SER A 144 -3.15 11.77 -4.83
N ASP A 145 -3.84 12.91 -4.90
CA ASP A 145 -3.67 14.07 -4.02
C ASP A 145 -4.58 14.03 -2.78
N ALA A 146 -5.45 13.02 -2.67
CA ALA A 146 -6.30 12.85 -1.51
C ALA A 146 -5.46 12.60 -0.23
N LYS A 147 -5.90 13.17 0.88
CA LYS A 147 -5.32 12.93 2.21
C LYS A 147 -6.20 11.96 2.96
N VAL A 148 -5.70 10.76 3.18
CA VAL A 148 -6.38 9.72 3.95
C VAL A 148 -5.88 9.75 5.40
N SER A 149 -6.80 9.85 6.34
CA SER A 149 -6.52 9.70 7.77
C SER A 149 -7.31 8.52 8.31
N ILE A 150 -6.67 7.71 9.13
CA ILE A 150 -7.28 6.52 9.72
C ILE A 150 -7.06 6.58 11.21
N GLU A 151 -8.15 6.48 11.96
CA GLU A 151 -8.15 6.45 13.41
C GLU A 151 -8.61 5.08 13.90
N ILE A 152 -7.95 4.59 14.95
CA ILE A 152 -8.39 3.35 15.60
C ILE A 152 -9.62 3.69 16.46
N ALA A 153 -10.75 3.09 16.14
CA ALA A 153 -11.99 3.31 16.84
C ALA A 153 -11.91 2.78 18.29
N LYS A 154 -12.13 3.65 19.26
CA LYS A 154 -12.17 3.28 20.69
C LYS A 154 -13.52 2.62 21.02
N LYS A 155 -13.58 1.29 21.04
CA LYS A 155 -14.84 0.56 21.33
C LYS A 155 -15.28 0.56 22.78
N ARG A 156 -14.41 0.72 23.79
CA ARG A 156 -14.73 0.88 25.24
C ARG A 156 -13.52 1.46 25.99
N LYS A 157 -13.78 2.15 27.11
CA LYS A 157 -12.76 2.78 27.98
C LYS A 157 -11.75 1.83 28.65
N THR A 158 -11.90 0.52 28.50
CA THR A 158 -11.12 -0.51 29.22
C THR A 158 -10.30 -1.43 28.34
N GLN A 159 -10.17 -1.15 27.03
CA GLN A 159 -9.42 -2.03 26.12
C GLN A 159 -8.47 -1.22 25.26
N ASP A 160 -7.18 -1.42 25.49
CA ASP A 160 -6.13 -0.99 24.57
C ASP A 160 -6.27 -1.82 23.29
N THR A 161 -6.60 -1.14 22.20
CA THR A 161 -6.62 -1.75 20.87
C THR A 161 -5.28 -1.44 20.23
N GLU A 162 -4.47 -2.47 20.06
CA GLU A 162 -3.19 -2.35 19.38
C GLU A 162 -3.37 -2.62 17.88
N ALA A 163 -2.67 -1.83 17.07
CA ALA A 163 -2.58 -2.03 15.63
C ALA A 163 -1.12 -2.10 15.21
N ILE A 164 -0.88 -2.88 14.17
CA ILE A 164 0.40 -2.94 13.48
C ILE A 164 0.28 -2.13 12.19
N VAL A 165 1.23 -1.24 11.96
CA VAL A 165 1.32 -0.49 10.69
C VAL A 165 2.59 -0.92 9.97
N SER A 166 2.43 -1.52 8.79
CA SER A 166 3.54 -1.91 7.92
C SER A 166 3.61 -1.04 6.67
N PHE A 167 4.82 -0.87 6.18
CA PHE A 167 5.18 -0.20 4.94
C PHE A 167 6.08 -1.16 4.17
N ASP A 168 5.85 -1.35 2.90
CA ASP A 168 6.70 -2.15 2.03
C ASP A 168 8.08 -1.50 1.72
#